data_d8c4e38dbb919f76b00de3ea9f279189
#
_entry.id   d8c4e38dbb919f76b00de3ea9f279189
#
_cell.length_a   1.000
_cell.length_b   1.000
_cell.length_c   1.000
_cell.angle_alpha   90.00
_cell.angle_beta   90.00
_cell.angle_gamma   90.00
#
_symmetry.space_group_name_H-M   'P 1'
#
loop_
_entity.id
_entity.type
_entity.pdbx_description
1 polymer ?
#
loop_
_entity_poly.entity_id
_entity_poly.type
_entity_poly.pdbx_seq_one_letter_code
_entity_poly.pdbx_strand_id
1 'polypeptide(L)'
;NLIGPVKTISSISGTATPERIITSLPRNGEKIKVETPTTLMGTLEFQNNAKVQFFCSWDVWKHKHSTIELYGLGGSMIIPDPNFFSGDILVSKKEEDWQKINNDKMLLGVPNKADNDGTTIANYRGIGLADMIDAINNKRKARCSLDLAIHVLEIMEGILTSSKERQMYNLTTQPSQPKFLSEDEIKYLKS
;
A
#
# COMPACT_ATOMS: atom_id res chain seq x y z
N ASN A 1 -0.75 -5.89 5.13
CA ASN A 1 0.11 -6.02 6.32
C ASN A 1 -0.35 -5.14 7.48
N LEU A 2 -0.71 -3.87 7.24
CA LEU A 2 -1.01 -2.90 8.31
C LEU A 2 -2.22 -3.32 9.17
N ILE A 3 -3.30 -3.78 8.53
CA ILE A 3 -4.58 -4.04 9.21
C ILE A 3 -4.84 -5.54 9.39
N GLY A 4 -4.35 -6.38 8.50
CA GLY A 4 -4.60 -7.81 8.49
C GLY A 4 -5.25 -8.28 7.18
N PRO A 5 -5.79 -9.52 7.13
CA PRO A 5 -6.41 -10.04 5.93
C PRO A 5 -7.81 -9.45 5.68
N VAL A 6 -8.11 -9.20 4.42
CA VAL A 6 -9.44 -8.75 3.96
C VAL A 6 -10.41 -9.93 3.92
N LYS A 7 -11.65 -9.66 4.27
CA LYS A 7 -12.74 -10.64 4.30
C LYS A 7 -13.70 -10.45 3.14
N THR A 8 -14.16 -9.19 2.93
CA THR A 8 -15.15 -8.89 1.89
C THR A 8 -14.81 -7.58 1.18
N ILE A 9 -15.27 -7.45 -0.06
CA ILE A 9 -15.06 -6.28 -0.92
C ILE A 9 -16.39 -5.87 -1.54
N SER A 10 -16.65 -4.55 -1.54
CA SER A 10 -17.70 -3.95 -2.35
C SER A 10 -17.12 -2.78 -3.12
N SER A 11 -17.27 -2.76 -4.45
CA SER A 11 -16.60 -1.77 -5.29
C SER A 11 -17.41 -1.37 -6.52
N ILE A 12 -17.03 -0.23 -7.07
CA ILE A 12 -17.42 0.25 -8.39
C ILE A 12 -16.17 0.68 -9.16
N SER A 13 -16.19 0.53 -10.46
CA SER A 13 -15.09 0.91 -11.33
C SER A 13 -15.58 1.52 -12.65
N GLY A 14 -14.71 2.27 -13.29
CA GLY A 14 -15.00 2.88 -14.58
C GLY A 14 -13.74 3.30 -15.33
N THR A 15 -13.91 3.64 -16.59
CA THR A 15 -12.87 4.18 -17.48
C THR A 15 -13.35 5.51 -18.03
N ALA A 16 -12.65 6.60 -17.72
CA ALA A 16 -13.04 7.94 -18.18
C ALA A 16 -12.76 8.12 -19.67
N THR A 17 -11.64 7.58 -20.16
CA THR A 17 -11.23 7.70 -21.57
C THR A 17 -10.90 6.32 -22.14
N PRO A 18 -11.54 5.93 -23.27
CA PRO A 18 -11.32 4.61 -23.88
C PRO A 18 -9.96 4.49 -24.59
N GLU A 19 -9.31 5.62 -24.87
CA GLU A 19 -7.98 5.68 -25.51
C GLU A 19 -7.07 6.63 -24.74
N ARG A 20 -5.78 6.32 -24.70
CA ARG A 20 -4.73 7.19 -24.17
C ARG A 20 -3.56 7.30 -25.12
N ILE A 21 -2.80 8.40 -24.99
CA ILE A 21 -1.56 8.62 -25.72
C ILE A 21 -0.40 8.24 -24.80
N ILE A 22 0.52 7.42 -25.31
CA ILE A 22 1.75 7.08 -24.60
C ILE A 22 2.66 8.31 -24.59
N THR A 23 3.13 8.70 -23.39
CA THR A 23 4.00 9.88 -23.21
C THR A 23 5.48 9.52 -23.01
N SER A 24 5.81 8.22 -22.91
CA SER A 24 7.16 7.71 -22.67
C SER A 24 7.79 7.13 -23.94
N LEU A 25 9.12 7.31 -24.06
CA LEU A 25 9.90 6.67 -25.13
C LEU A 25 9.99 5.14 -24.89
N PRO A 26 10.11 4.32 -25.96
CA PRO A 26 10.23 4.72 -27.39
C PRO A 26 8.88 4.95 -28.09
N ARG A 27 7.75 4.74 -27.41
CA ARG A 27 6.41 4.76 -28.03
C ARG A 27 5.64 6.07 -27.84
N ASN A 28 6.33 7.16 -27.57
CA ASN A 28 5.72 8.48 -27.38
C ASN A 28 4.86 8.89 -28.59
N GLY A 29 3.62 9.32 -28.33
CA GLY A 29 2.66 9.73 -29.36
C GLY A 29 1.74 8.61 -29.88
N GLU A 30 2.04 7.35 -29.59
CA GLU A 30 1.16 6.24 -29.99
C GLU A 30 -0.13 6.22 -29.15
N LYS A 31 -1.24 5.90 -29.80
CA LYS A 31 -2.51 5.65 -29.11
C LYS A 31 -2.61 4.23 -28.64
N ILE A 32 -3.10 4.04 -27.43
CA ILE A 32 -3.43 2.73 -26.88
C ILE A 32 -4.89 2.70 -26.45
N LYS A 33 -5.52 1.56 -26.66
CA LYS A 33 -6.84 1.26 -26.11
C LYS A 33 -6.70 0.97 -24.62
N VAL A 34 -7.60 1.54 -23.83
CA VAL A 34 -7.66 1.29 -22.38
C VAL A 34 -8.58 0.09 -22.14
N GLU A 35 -8.02 -1.04 -21.72
CA GLU A 35 -8.73 -2.31 -21.55
C GLU A 35 -9.03 -2.66 -20.09
N THR A 36 -8.57 -1.81 -19.15
CA THR A 36 -8.82 -1.99 -17.71
C THR A 36 -9.45 -0.71 -17.13
N PRO A 37 -10.27 -0.81 -16.08
CA PRO A 37 -10.78 0.36 -15.40
C PRO A 37 -9.65 1.28 -14.92
N THR A 38 -9.82 2.58 -15.12
CA THR A 38 -8.86 3.60 -14.72
C THR A 38 -9.20 4.29 -13.39
N THR A 39 -10.43 4.13 -12.95
CA THR A 39 -10.90 4.59 -11.63
C THR A 39 -11.61 3.46 -10.92
N LEU A 40 -11.22 3.22 -9.67
CA LEU A 40 -11.72 2.18 -8.78
C LEU A 40 -12.01 2.81 -7.42
N MET A 41 -13.16 2.51 -6.84
CA MET A 41 -13.51 2.94 -5.49
C MET A 41 -14.37 1.89 -4.79
N GLY A 42 -14.29 1.83 -3.48
CA GLY A 42 -15.07 0.87 -2.73
C GLY A 42 -14.69 0.75 -1.27
N THR A 43 -15.17 -0.32 -0.66
CA THR A 43 -14.93 -0.64 0.74
C THR A 43 -14.38 -2.05 0.89
N LEU A 44 -13.50 -2.21 1.88
CA LEU A 44 -12.96 -3.50 2.32
C LEU A 44 -13.36 -3.71 3.78
N GLU A 45 -13.87 -4.89 4.09
CA GLU A 45 -14.02 -5.36 5.46
C GLU A 45 -12.92 -6.37 5.77
N PHE A 46 -12.27 -6.22 6.91
CA PHE A 46 -11.18 -7.07 7.36
C PHE A 46 -11.68 -8.14 8.35
N GLN A 47 -10.90 -9.21 8.53
CA GLN A 47 -11.24 -10.28 9.46
C GLN A 47 -11.36 -9.81 10.92
N ASN A 48 -10.65 -8.76 11.30
CA ASN A 48 -10.71 -8.11 12.61
C ASN A 48 -11.82 -7.04 12.73
N ASN A 49 -12.77 -6.99 11.76
CA ASN A 49 -13.85 -6.03 11.64
C ASN A 49 -13.44 -4.59 11.34
N ALA A 50 -12.18 -4.30 11.06
CA ALA A 50 -11.78 -3.00 10.53
C ALA A 50 -12.44 -2.76 9.16
N LYS A 51 -12.76 -1.52 8.86
CA LYS A 51 -13.39 -1.13 7.59
C LYS A 51 -12.52 -0.08 6.92
N VAL A 52 -12.28 -0.27 5.63
CA VAL A 52 -11.48 0.64 4.81
C VAL A 52 -12.30 1.11 3.63
N GLN A 53 -12.28 2.40 3.38
CA GLN A 53 -12.71 2.99 2.12
C GLN A 53 -11.47 3.24 1.27
N PHE A 54 -11.50 2.85 0.00
CA PHE A 54 -10.39 3.09 -0.92
C PHE A 54 -10.84 3.83 -2.18
N PHE A 55 -9.92 4.60 -2.73
CA PHE A 55 -10.07 5.28 -4.01
C PHE A 55 -8.73 5.21 -4.76
N CYS A 56 -8.75 4.70 -5.99
CA CYS A 56 -7.60 4.64 -6.88
C CYS A 56 -8.00 5.17 -8.26
N SER A 57 -7.26 6.11 -8.81
CA SER A 57 -7.59 6.66 -10.11
C SER A 57 -6.37 7.15 -10.88
N TRP A 58 -6.34 6.87 -12.19
CA TRP A 58 -5.44 7.47 -13.18
C TRP A 58 -6.06 8.67 -13.90
N ASP A 59 -7.31 9.02 -13.56
CA ASP A 59 -8.09 10.08 -14.23
C ASP A 59 -8.05 11.42 -13.47
N VAL A 60 -7.32 11.47 -12.34
CA VAL A 60 -7.22 12.64 -11.46
C VAL A 60 -5.91 13.38 -11.69
N TRP A 61 -5.99 14.65 -12.08
CA TRP A 61 -4.81 15.50 -12.31
C TRP A 61 -4.12 15.93 -11.02
N LYS A 62 -4.90 16.28 -9.98
CA LYS A 62 -4.40 16.71 -8.67
C LYS A 62 -5.42 16.40 -7.57
N HIS A 63 -4.96 16.08 -6.39
CA HIS A 63 -5.78 15.89 -5.19
C HIS A 63 -5.10 16.46 -3.94
N LYS A 64 -5.87 16.59 -2.86
CA LYS A 64 -5.39 17.03 -1.54
C LYS A 64 -5.63 15.98 -0.45
N HIS A 65 -6.00 14.77 -0.83
CA HIS A 65 -6.21 13.67 0.13
C HIS A 65 -4.88 13.12 0.61
N SER A 66 -4.82 12.75 1.86
CA SER A 66 -3.72 11.96 2.40
C SER A 66 -3.71 10.57 1.73
N THR A 67 -2.53 9.96 1.65
CA THR A 67 -2.40 8.64 1.04
C THR A 67 -3.11 7.57 1.88
N ILE A 68 -2.92 7.62 3.19
CA ILE A 68 -3.58 6.71 4.16
C ILE A 68 -3.95 7.50 5.40
N GLU A 69 -5.21 7.37 5.82
CA GLU A 69 -5.70 7.88 7.09
C GLU A 69 -6.27 6.72 7.91
N LEU A 70 -5.92 6.67 9.19
CA LEU A 70 -6.40 5.67 10.14
C LEU A 70 -7.21 6.36 11.23
N TYR A 71 -8.36 5.79 11.55
CA TYR A 71 -9.24 6.27 12.59
C TYR A 71 -9.52 5.16 13.59
N GLY A 72 -9.24 5.41 14.86
CA GLY A 72 -9.45 4.48 15.95
C GLY A 72 -10.06 5.15 17.18
N LEU A 73 -10.46 4.35 18.15
CA LEU A 73 -11.07 4.88 19.40
C LEU A 73 -10.09 5.75 20.23
N GLY A 74 -8.79 5.51 20.08
CA GLY A 74 -7.75 6.25 20.81
C GLY A 74 -7.20 7.48 20.08
N GLY A 75 -7.57 7.69 18.80
CA GLY A 75 -7.05 8.79 17.98
C GLY A 75 -7.05 8.50 16.50
N SER A 76 -6.44 9.42 15.76
CA SER A 76 -6.31 9.35 14.29
C SER A 76 -4.85 9.42 13.89
N MET A 77 -4.52 8.87 12.72
CA MET A 77 -3.17 8.88 12.18
C MET A 77 -3.20 9.14 10.67
N ILE A 78 -2.30 9.97 10.19
CA ILE A 78 -2.01 10.15 8.77
C ILE A 78 -0.65 9.52 8.50
N ILE A 79 -0.61 8.60 7.53
CA ILE A 79 0.60 7.90 7.11
C ILE A 79 1.02 8.46 5.75
N PRO A 80 2.31 8.79 5.57
CA PRO A 80 2.83 9.23 4.28
C PRO A 80 2.76 8.12 3.23
N ASP A 81 3.18 8.41 2.00
CA ASP A 81 3.19 7.43 0.91
C ASP A 81 3.98 6.18 1.31
N PRO A 82 3.32 5.01 1.41
CA PRO A 82 3.95 3.76 1.83
C PRO A 82 4.96 3.21 0.79
N ASN A 83 5.06 3.85 -0.36
CA ASN A 83 6.06 3.55 -1.37
C ASN A 83 7.48 3.96 -0.93
N PHE A 84 7.60 4.81 0.09
CA PHE A 84 8.84 5.26 0.69
C PHE A 84 8.92 4.85 2.16
N PHE A 85 10.13 4.84 2.71
CA PHE A 85 10.39 4.52 4.12
C PHE A 85 10.48 5.78 5.00
N SER A 86 10.33 6.96 4.40
CA SER A 86 10.36 8.27 5.04
C SER A 86 9.06 9.04 4.79
N GLY A 87 8.92 10.15 5.49
CA GLY A 87 7.79 11.05 5.40
C GLY A 87 7.18 11.31 6.77
N ASP A 88 6.33 12.32 6.85
CA ASP A 88 5.73 12.78 8.09
C ASP A 88 4.57 11.89 8.51
N ILE A 89 4.64 11.31 9.69
CA ILE A 89 3.52 10.66 10.35
C ILE A 89 2.86 11.68 11.25
N LEU A 90 1.57 11.93 11.05
CA LEU A 90 0.78 12.79 11.92
C LEU A 90 -0.11 11.93 12.80
N VAL A 91 -0.14 12.24 14.10
CA VAL A 91 -0.99 11.56 15.08
C VAL A 91 -1.77 12.59 15.86
N SER A 92 -3.05 12.37 16.03
CA SER A 92 -3.91 13.12 16.94
C SER A 92 -4.55 12.13 17.92
N LYS A 93 -4.31 12.29 19.20
CA LYS A 93 -5.04 11.57 20.23
C LYS A 93 -6.38 12.25 20.49
N LYS A 94 -7.24 11.58 21.24
CA LYS A 94 -8.54 12.12 21.63
C LYS A 94 -8.37 13.53 22.27
N GLU A 95 -9.06 14.51 21.70
CA GLU A 95 -9.07 15.91 22.18
C GLU A 95 -7.73 16.66 22.06
N GLU A 96 -6.74 16.11 21.32
CA GLU A 96 -5.46 16.76 21.04
C GLU A 96 -5.38 17.19 19.58
N ASP A 97 -4.59 18.22 19.31
CA ASP A 97 -4.23 18.62 17.95
C ASP A 97 -3.26 17.62 17.30
N TRP A 98 -3.13 17.70 15.98
CA TRP A 98 -2.19 16.90 15.21
C TRP A 98 -0.74 17.15 15.63
N GLN A 99 -0.05 16.08 15.97
CA GLN A 99 1.36 16.07 16.32
C GLN A 99 2.15 15.33 15.26
N LYS A 100 3.25 15.91 14.80
CA LYS A 100 4.18 15.26 13.87
C LYS A 100 5.11 14.33 14.63
N ILE A 101 5.15 13.07 14.19
CA ILE A 101 6.14 12.09 14.64
C ILE A 101 7.25 12.05 13.60
N ASN A 102 8.46 12.42 13.99
CA ASN A 102 9.62 12.32 13.14
C ASN A 102 10.16 10.88 13.18
N ASN A 103 10.27 10.24 12.02
CA ASN A 103 10.80 8.89 11.86
C ASN A 103 12.23 8.84 11.33
N ASP A 104 12.90 9.97 11.14
CA ASP A 104 14.27 10.05 10.59
C ASP A 104 15.31 9.33 11.47
N LYS A 105 14.98 9.10 12.74
CA LYS A 105 15.83 8.34 13.68
C LYS A 105 15.57 6.84 13.64
N MET A 106 14.48 6.39 13.01
CA MET A 106 14.21 4.96 12.83
C MET A 106 15.18 4.37 11.82
N LEU A 107 15.61 3.14 12.04
CA LEU A 107 16.67 2.51 11.23
C LEU A 107 16.38 2.44 9.73
N LEU A 108 15.11 2.37 9.33
CA LEU A 108 14.68 2.41 7.93
C LEU A 108 14.13 3.78 7.51
N GLY A 109 14.04 4.75 8.43
CA GLY A 109 13.59 6.11 8.15
C GLY A 109 14.73 7.06 7.76
N VAL A 110 15.98 6.67 7.98
CA VAL A 110 17.14 7.51 7.66
C VAL A 110 17.26 7.72 6.16
N PRO A 111 17.22 8.96 5.64
CA PRO A 111 17.36 9.22 4.21
C PRO A 111 18.69 8.68 3.65
N ASN A 112 18.61 7.97 2.52
CA ASN A 112 19.76 7.31 1.89
C ASN A 112 19.78 7.42 0.37
N LYS A 113 18.82 8.12 -0.23
CA LYS A 113 18.70 8.31 -1.68
C LYS A 113 18.25 9.72 -2.00
N ALA A 114 18.86 10.36 -2.99
CA ALA A 114 18.34 11.58 -3.59
C ALA A 114 17.22 11.23 -4.60
N ASP A 115 16.13 11.98 -4.58
CA ASP A 115 15.08 11.90 -5.59
C ASP A 115 15.35 12.87 -6.74
N ASN A 116 14.56 12.80 -7.80
CA ASN A 116 14.75 13.58 -9.04
C ASN A 116 14.59 15.09 -8.83
N ASP A 117 13.87 15.52 -7.80
CA ASP A 117 13.67 16.91 -7.41
C ASP A 117 14.72 17.45 -6.41
N GLY A 118 15.71 16.63 -6.05
CA GLY A 118 16.76 16.95 -5.09
C GLY A 118 16.39 16.71 -3.62
N THR A 119 15.17 16.25 -3.33
CA THR A 119 14.81 15.82 -1.97
C THR A 119 15.54 14.52 -1.61
N THR A 120 15.82 14.32 -0.31
CA THR A 120 16.37 13.05 0.18
C THR A 120 15.28 12.21 0.80
N ILE A 121 15.22 10.95 0.38
CA ILE A 121 14.23 9.97 0.82
C ILE A 121 14.91 8.73 1.42
N ALA A 122 14.22 8.06 2.33
CA ALA A 122 14.63 6.75 2.78
C ALA A 122 14.09 5.68 1.82
N ASN A 123 14.99 4.93 1.21
CA ASN A 123 14.64 3.88 0.27
C ASN A 123 15.44 2.60 0.58
N TYR A 124 14.80 1.69 1.29
CA TYR A 124 15.39 0.43 1.75
C TYR A 124 14.70 -0.79 1.11
N ARG A 125 14.27 -0.70 -0.14
CA ARG A 125 13.53 -1.77 -0.83
C ARG A 125 14.27 -3.11 -0.86
N GLY A 126 15.59 -3.10 -0.83
CA GLY A 126 16.43 -4.29 -0.72
C GLY A 126 16.16 -5.12 0.54
N ILE A 127 15.60 -4.53 1.61
CA ILE A 127 15.33 -5.24 2.87
C ILE A 127 14.35 -6.42 2.68
N GLY A 128 13.42 -6.31 1.73
CA GLY A 128 12.49 -7.40 1.41
C GLY A 128 13.19 -8.61 0.80
N LEU A 129 14.21 -8.37 -0.05
CA LEU A 129 15.04 -9.44 -0.62
C LEU A 129 15.94 -10.04 0.46
N ALA A 130 16.55 -9.22 1.32
CA ALA A 130 17.36 -9.68 2.45
C ALA A 130 16.52 -10.57 3.40
N ASP A 131 15.29 -10.16 3.76
CA ASP A 131 14.39 -10.98 4.56
C ASP A 131 14.04 -12.32 3.88
N MET A 132 13.89 -12.34 2.58
CA MET A 132 13.61 -13.58 1.83
C MET A 132 14.81 -14.52 1.84
N ILE A 133 16.03 -14.03 1.63
CA ILE A 133 17.27 -14.83 1.69
C ILE A 133 17.45 -15.39 3.09
N ASP A 134 17.30 -14.56 4.11
CA ASP A 134 17.39 -14.99 5.51
C ASP A 134 16.31 -16.04 5.84
N ALA A 135 15.09 -15.87 5.35
CA ALA A 135 14.02 -16.83 5.53
C ALA A 135 14.34 -18.21 4.93
N ILE A 136 14.97 -18.24 3.75
CA ILE A 136 15.43 -19.49 3.11
C ILE A 136 16.53 -20.16 3.94
N ASN A 137 17.54 -19.39 4.33
CA ASN A 137 18.69 -19.90 5.07
C ASN A 137 18.28 -20.46 6.44
N ASN A 138 17.37 -19.79 7.13
CA ASN A 138 16.90 -20.15 8.47
C ASN A 138 15.61 -20.99 8.46
N LYS A 139 15.14 -21.43 7.27
CA LYS A 139 13.92 -22.26 7.11
C LYS A 139 12.69 -21.67 7.81
N ARG A 140 12.55 -20.36 7.80
CA ARG A 140 11.39 -19.63 8.32
C ARG A 140 10.49 -19.11 7.19
N LYS A 141 9.28 -18.71 7.50
CA LYS A 141 8.40 -18.04 6.54
C LYS A 141 8.91 -16.62 6.28
N ALA A 142 9.06 -16.24 5.01
CA ALA A 142 9.35 -14.85 4.63
C ALA A 142 8.16 -13.96 4.95
N ARG A 143 8.41 -12.69 5.27
CA ARG A 143 7.35 -11.70 5.53
C ARG A 143 6.53 -11.42 4.29
N CYS A 144 7.17 -11.29 3.13
CA CYS A 144 6.51 -11.27 1.83
C CYS A 144 6.33 -12.70 1.31
N SER A 145 5.39 -13.44 1.91
CA SER A 145 5.13 -14.83 1.57
C SER A 145 4.22 -14.97 0.36
N LEU A 146 4.26 -16.15 -0.30
CA LEU A 146 3.38 -16.47 -1.41
C LEU A 146 1.90 -16.37 -1.01
N ASP A 147 1.53 -16.83 0.17
CA ASP A 147 0.14 -16.73 0.66
C ASP A 147 -0.34 -15.27 0.73
N LEU A 148 0.55 -14.37 1.18
CA LEU A 148 0.24 -12.94 1.21
C LEU A 148 0.12 -12.36 -0.21
N ALA A 149 1.00 -12.75 -1.12
CA ALA A 149 0.96 -12.31 -2.52
C ALA A 149 -0.32 -12.78 -3.22
N ILE A 150 -0.74 -14.04 -3.01
CA ILE A 150 -1.99 -14.59 -3.53
C ILE A 150 -3.19 -13.82 -2.96
N HIS A 151 -3.19 -13.51 -1.65
CA HIS A 151 -4.26 -12.73 -1.03
C HIS A 151 -4.37 -11.30 -1.63
N VAL A 152 -3.25 -10.64 -1.86
CA VAL A 152 -3.24 -9.33 -2.51
C VAL A 152 -3.78 -9.41 -3.93
N LEU A 153 -3.40 -10.45 -4.68
CA LEU A 153 -3.94 -10.68 -6.03
C LEU A 153 -5.45 -10.94 -5.99
N GLU A 154 -5.92 -11.78 -5.06
CA GLU A 154 -7.36 -12.03 -4.89
C GLU A 154 -8.13 -10.76 -4.53
N ILE A 155 -7.54 -9.85 -3.72
CA ILE A 155 -8.15 -8.54 -3.45
C ILE A 155 -8.29 -7.73 -4.74
N MET A 156 -7.25 -7.67 -5.57
CA MET A 156 -7.27 -6.92 -6.83
C MET A 156 -8.32 -7.47 -7.79
N GLU A 157 -8.37 -8.77 -7.98
CA GLU A 157 -9.38 -9.44 -8.81
C GLU A 157 -10.78 -9.32 -8.21
N GLY A 158 -10.90 -9.42 -6.90
CA GLY A 158 -12.16 -9.25 -6.17
C GLY A 158 -12.75 -7.85 -6.31
N ILE A 159 -11.93 -6.81 -6.37
CA ILE A 159 -12.36 -5.43 -6.65
C ILE A 159 -12.97 -5.36 -8.06
N LEU A 160 -12.32 -5.92 -9.06
CA LEU A 160 -12.83 -5.92 -10.43
C LEU A 160 -14.12 -6.75 -10.56
N THR A 161 -14.14 -7.92 -9.93
CA THR A 161 -15.29 -8.83 -9.94
C THR A 161 -16.50 -8.20 -9.25
N SER A 162 -16.31 -7.65 -8.03
CA SER A 162 -17.39 -6.98 -7.30
C SER A 162 -18.01 -5.84 -8.10
N SER A 163 -17.19 -5.04 -8.76
CA SER A 163 -17.67 -3.95 -9.62
C SER A 163 -18.44 -4.45 -10.84
N LYS A 164 -17.93 -5.48 -11.50
CA LYS A 164 -18.55 -6.05 -12.71
C LYS A 164 -19.89 -6.72 -12.40
N GLU A 165 -19.93 -7.51 -11.34
CA GLU A 165 -21.12 -8.30 -10.95
C GLU A 165 -22.11 -7.50 -10.11
N ARG A 166 -21.72 -6.32 -9.65
CA ARG A 166 -22.54 -5.47 -8.73
C ARG A 166 -22.91 -6.20 -7.44
N GLN A 167 -22.02 -7.02 -6.95
CA GLN A 167 -22.20 -7.84 -5.75
C GLN A 167 -20.97 -7.75 -4.84
N MET A 168 -21.17 -8.05 -3.56
CA MET A 168 -20.09 -8.18 -2.61
C MET A 168 -19.27 -9.43 -2.94
N TYR A 169 -17.96 -9.29 -2.98
CA TYR A 169 -17.02 -10.38 -3.18
C TYR A 169 -16.47 -10.85 -1.84
N ASN A 170 -16.57 -12.15 -1.56
CA ASN A 170 -16.01 -12.77 -0.36
C ASN A 170 -14.68 -13.43 -0.72
N LEU A 171 -13.62 -13.07 0.00
CA LEU A 171 -12.30 -13.66 -0.21
C LEU A 171 -12.24 -15.08 0.34
N THR A 172 -11.50 -15.92 -0.36
CA THR A 172 -11.23 -17.32 0.01
C THR A 172 -9.90 -17.49 0.74
N THR A 173 -8.94 -16.60 0.49
CA THR A 173 -7.62 -16.63 1.12
C THR A 173 -7.62 -15.87 2.44
N GLN A 174 -6.85 -16.38 3.40
CA GLN A 174 -6.72 -15.77 4.73
C GLN A 174 -5.29 -15.97 5.28
N PRO A 175 -4.31 -15.21 4.78
CA PRO A 175 -2.93 -15.33 5.27
C PRO A 175 -2.79 -14.79 6.68
N SER A 176 -1.84 -15.32 7.42
CA SER A 176 -1.44 -14.71 8.69
C SER A 176 -0.72 -13.39 8.45
N GLN A 177 -0.99 -12.40 9.29
CA GLN A 177 -0.27 -11.13 9.26
C GLN A 177 1.21 -11.36 9.62
N PRO A 178 2.17 -10.90 8.81
CA PRO A 178 3.58 -11.05 9.13
C PRO A 178 3.97 -10.18 10.34
N LYS A 179 4.91 -10.67 11.14
CA LYS A 179 5.47 -9.90 12.25
C LYS A 179 6.24 -8.68 11.73
N PHE A 180 6.24 -7.59 12.47
CA PHE A 180 7.10 -6.45 12.21
C PHE A 180 8.57 -6.85 12.34
N LEU A 181 9.44 -6.17 11.59
CA LEU A 181 10.87 -6.26 11.79
C LEU A 181 11.24 -5.60 13.13
N SER A 182 11.95 -6.32 14.00
CA SER A 182 12.57 -5.73 15.18
C SER A 182 13.79 -4.87 14.78
N GLU A 183 14.25 -4.00 15.65
CA GLU A 183 15.47 -3.22 15.40
C GLU A 183 16.69 -4.10 15.14
N ASP A 184 16.83 -5.20 15.88
CA ASP A 184 17.95 -6.13 15.72
C ASP A 184 17.89 -6.87 14.38
N GLU A 185 16.70 -7.31 13.96
CA GLU A 185 16.50 -7.87 12.62
C GLU A 185 16.84 -6.85 11.52
N ILE A 186 16.43 -5.58 11.67
CA ILE A 186 16.77 -4.53 10.70
C ILE A 186 18.28 -4.33 10.62
N LYS A 187 18.98 -4.27 11.75
CA LYS A 187 20.44 -4.13 11.79
C LYS A 187 21.10 -5.31 11.09
N TYR A 188 20.67 -6.53 11.41
CA TYR A 188 21.18 -7.77 10.79
C TYR A 188 20.93 -7.80 9.27
N LEU A 189 19.73 -7.47 8.81
CA LEU A 189 19.40 -7.50 7.39
C LEU A 189 20.04 -6.37 6.57
N LYS A 190 20.58 -5.34 7.23
CA LYS A 190 21.33 -4.24 6.61
C LYS A 190 22.85 -4.48 6.55
N SER A 191 23.36 -5.44 7.32
CA SER A 191 24.79 -5.82 7.36
C SER A 191 25.15 -6.70 6.17
#